data_8d61531af6e346c7b6971df620e393f7
#
_entry.id   8d61531af6e346c7b6971df620e393f7
#
_cell.length_a   1.000
_cell.length_b   1.000
_cell.length_c   1.000
_cell.angle_alpha   90.00
_cell.angle_beta   90.00
_cell.angle_gamma   90.00
#
_symmetry.space_group_name_H-M   'P 1'
#
loop_
_entity.id
_entity.type
_entity.pdbx_description
1 polymer ?
#
loop_
_entity_poly.entity_id
_entity_poly.type
_entity_poly.pdbx_seq_one_letter_code
_entity_poly.pdbx_strand_id
1 'polypeptide(L)'
;MATDPGIGKKIIARVISVKGECSAGHRAGDTFEISCHNPGGLCGFFYHDIFPSLSTFQFGGSLPWWEGDTIQLQCPDSYNLVTLELQRSERS
;
A
#
# COMPACT_ATOMS: atom_id res chain seq x y z
N MET A 1 -15.27 -16.39 5.41
CA MET A 1 -14.76 -15.21 4.71
C MET A 1 -13.91 -14.38 5.66
N ALA A 2 -12.76 -13.93 5.19
CA ALA A 2 -11.85 -13.16 6.04
C ALA A 2 -12.34 -11.72 6.23
N THR A 3 -12.12 -11.19 7.41
CA THR A 3 -12.35 -9.78 7.72
C THR A 3 -11.09 -9.19 8.34
N ASP A 4 -10.94 -7.87 8.23
CA ASP A 4 -9.80 -7.18 8.82
C ASP A 4 -9.97 -7.11 10.34
N PRO A 5 -9.07 -7.74 11.14
CA PRO A 5 -9.20 -7.72 12.59
C PRO A 5 -8.82 -6.37 13.23
N GLY A 6 -8.31 -5.42 12.45
CA GLY A 6 -7.94 -4.09 12.97
C GLY A 6 -6.73 -4.09 13.89
N ILE A 7 -5.75 -4.93 13.62
CA ILE A 7 -4.51 -5.02 14.42
C ILE A 7 -3.38 -4.24 13.77
N GLY A 8 -2.40 -3.86 14.58
CA GLY A 8 -1.28 -3.04 14.11
C GLY A 8 -1.68 -1.58 13.85
N LYS A 9 -0.87 -0.89 13.08
CA LYS A 9 -1.13 0.51 12.68
C LYS A 9 -2.23 0.56 11.62
N LYS A 10 -2.98 1.66 11.60
CA LYS A 10 -3.88 1.95 10.49
C LYS A 10 -3.09 2.44 9.31
N ILE A 11 -3.34 1.91 8.11
CA ILE A 11 -2.61 2.28 6.91
C ILE A 11 -3.58 2.80 5.85
N ILE A 12 -3.31 4.02 5.39
CA ILE A 12 -4.01 4.62 4.26
C ILE A 12 -3.08 4.60 3.06
N ALA A 13 -3.56 4.05 1.96
CA ALA A 13 -2.86 4.03 0.69
C ALA A 13 -3.41 5.12 -0.21
N ARG A 14 -2.51 5.77 -0.96
CA ARG A 14 -2.88 6.74 -1.98
C ARG A 14 -2.06 6.50 -3.23
N VAL A 15 -2.74 6.41 -4.36
CA VAL A 15 -2.07 6.36 -5.67
C VAL A 15 -1.61 7.77 -6.01
N ILE A 16 -0.30 7.99 -6.07
CA ILE A 16 0.25 9.32 -6.35
C ILE A 16 0.57 9.54 -7.82
N SER A 17 0.84 8.47 -8.56
CA SER A 17 1.06 8.60 -10.00
C SER A 17 0.85 7.28 -10.72
N VAL A 18 0.49 7.36 -11.99
CA VAL A 18 0.42 6.24 -12.93
C VAL A 18 1.16 6.69 -14.18
N LYS A 19 2.23 5.99 -14.54
CA LYS A 19 3.06 6.37 -15.70
C LYS A 19 2.33 6.19 -17.01
N GLY A 20 1.62 5.07 -17.16
CA GLY A 20 0.84 4.75 -18.36
C GLY A 20 -0.63 4.57 -18.00
N GLU A 21 -1.19 3.42 -18.37
CA GLU A 21 -2.57 3.06 -18.07
C GLU A 21 -2.58 1.74 -17.32
N CYS A 22 -3.04 1.77 -16.07
CA CYS A 22 -3.08 0.58 -15.22
C CYS A 22 -4.20 -0.36 -15.68
N SER A 23 -3.86 -1.62 -15.98
CA SER A 23 -4.84 -2.62 -16.41
C SER A 23 -5.90 -2.91 -15.33
N ALA A 24 -5.55 -2.75 -14.05
CA ALA A 24 -6.48 -2.91 -12.94
C ALA A 24 -7.32 -1.66 -12.66
N GLY A 25 -7.03 -0.54 -13.36
CA GLY A 25 -7.83 0.67 -13.28
C GLY A 25 -7.43 1.65 -12.17
N HIS A 26 -6.26 1.51 -11.58
CA HIS A 26 -5.80 2.49 -10.59
C HIS A 26 -5.57 3.86 -11.22
N ARG A 27 -5.97 4.91 -10.51
CA ARG A 27 -5.84 6.30 -10.96
C ARG A 27 -5.18 7.14 -9.88
N ALA A 28 -4.38 8.11 -10.30
CA ALA A 28 -3.80 9.09 -9.37
C ALA A 28 -4.91 9.75 -8.55
N GLY A 29 -4.69 9.83 -7.25
CA GLY A 29 -5.67 10.39 -6.31
C GLY A 29 -6.55 9.34 -5.62
N ASP A 30 -6.57 8.10 -6.09
CA ASP A 30 -7.30 7.03 -5.41
C ASP A 30 -6.74 6.85 -3.99
N THR A 31 -7.64 6.77 -3.01
CA THR A 31 -7.30 6.62 -1.59
C THR A 31 -8.13 5.50 -0.98
N PHE A 32 -7.49 4.62 -0.22
CA PHE A 32 -8.18 3.50 0.42
C PHE A 32 -7.40 3.01 1.64
N GLU A 33 -8.10 2.35 2.55
CA GLU A 33 -7.46 1.67 3.67
C GLU A 33 -6.97 0.30 3.23
N ILE A 34 -5.76 -0.07 3.64
CA ILE A 34 -5.11 -1.34 3.31
C ILE A 34 -4.53 -1.96 4.57
N SER A 35 -4.50 -3.30 4.63
CA SER A 35 -3.82 -4.02 5.69
C SER A 35 -3.36 -5.38 5.20
N CYS A 36 -2.62 -6.10 6.04
CA CYS A 36 -2.22 -7.48 5.73
C CYS A 36 -3.42 -8.42 5.58
N HIS A 37 -4.59 -8.05 6.11
CA HIS A 37 -5.81 -8.84 6.02
C HIS A 37 -6.79 -8.31 4.97
N ASN A 38 -6.50 -7.15 4.39
CA ASN A 38 -7.43 -6.48 3.47
C ASN A 38 -6.65 -5.70 2.41
N PRO A 39 -6.67 -6.16 1.15
CA PRO A 39 -6.00 -5.42 0.06
C PRO A 39 -6.63 -4.08 -0.26
N GLY A 40 -7.85 -3.79 0.22
CA GLY A 40 -8.47 -2.48 0.08
C GLY A 40 -8.84 -2.08 -1.35
N GLY A 41 -8.80 -3.00 -2.28
CA GLY A 41 -9.01 -2.72 -3.70
C GLY A 41 -7.72 -2.62 -4.49
N LEU A 42 -6.58 -2.83 -3.87
CA LEU A 42 -5.30 -2.85 -4.59
C LEU A 42 -5.23 -4.08 -5.50
N CYS A 43 -4.65 -3.90 -6.69
CA CYS A 43 -4.39 -4.97 -7.64
C CYS A 43 -3.62 -6.12 -6.95
N GLY A 44 -4.02 -7.36 -7.23
CA GLY A 44 -3.41 -8.54 -6.63
C GLY A 44 -1.92 -8.67 -6.87
N PHE A 45 -1.44 -8.33 -8.05
CA PHE A 45 0.01 -8.34 -8.36
C PHE A 45 0.77 -7.34 -7.49
N PHE A 46 0.23 -6.15 -7.36
CA PHE A 46 0.86 -5.10 -6.56
C PHE A 46 0.84 -5.48 -5.07
N TYR A 47 -0.30 -5.95 -4.58
CA TYR A 47 -0.45 -6.38 -3.20
C TYR A 47 0.51 -7.51 -2.85
N HIS A 48 0.62 -8.51 -3.72
CA HIS A 48 1.55 -9.61 -3.53
C HIS A 48 2.99 -9.12 -3.44
N ASP A 49 3.36 -8.20 -4.34
CA ASP A 49 4.73 -7.68 -4.42
C ASP A 49 5.12 -6.86 -3.17
N ILE A 50 4.21 -6.07 -2.65
CA ILE A 50 4.49 -5.18 -1.50
C ILE A 50 4.24 -5.85 -0.15
N PHE A 51 3.69 -7.05 -0.10
CA PHE A 51 3.23 -7.66 1.15
C PHE A 51 4.33 -7.72 2.23
N PRO A 52 5.59 -8.10 1.96
CA PRO A 52 6.63 -8.08 2.99
C PRO A 52 6.86 -6.69 3.57
N SER A 53 6.89 -5.65 2.73
CA SER A 53 7.03 -4.27 3.19
C SER A 53 5.80 -3.80 3.94
N LEU A 54 4.60 -4.14 3.46
CA LEU A 54 3.35 -3.80 4.11
C LEU A 54 3.28 -4.39 5.52
N SER A 55 3.65 -5.67 5.68
CA SER A 55 3.61 -6.31 6.99
C SER A 55 4.59 -5.67 7.97
N THR A 56 5.79 -5.36 7.53
CA THR A 56 6.77 -4.64 8.35
C THR A 56 6.23 -3.29 8.78
N PHE A 57 5.67 -2.55 7.84
CA PHE A 57 5.16 -1.20 8.07
C PHE A 57 3.95 -1.19 9.02
N GLN A 58 3.02 -2.12 8.82
CA GLN A 58 1.80 -2.21 9.63
C GLN A 58 2.09 -2.50 11.10
N PHE A 59 3.09 -3.30 11.38
CA PHE A 59 3.40 -3.71 12.75
C PHE A 59 4.50 -2.87 13.40
N GLY A 60 4.75 -1.68 12.86
CA GLY A 60 5.62 -0.69 13.48
C GLY A 60 7.10 -0.87 13.17
N GLY A 61 7.44 -1.81 12.29
CA GLY A 61 8.82 -2.00 11.85
C GLY A 61 9.31 -0.88 10.96
N SER A 62 10.60 -0.85 10.71
CA SER A 62 11.22 0.15 9.84
C SER A 62 12.42 -0.43 9.13
N LEU A 63 12.69 0.08 7.94
CA LEU A 63 13.89 -0.22 7.19
C LEU A 63 14.81 1.01 7.22
N PRO A 64 16.14 0.83 7.09
CA PRO A 64 17.09 1.95 7.23
C PRO A 64 16.85 3.13 6.29
N TRP A 65 16.20 2.87 5.13
CA TRP A 65 15.93 3.91 4.14
C TRP A 65 14.51 4.51 4.24
N TRP A 66 13.71 4.05 5.20
CA TRP A 66 12.39 4.64 5.43
C TRP A 66 12.51 5.83 6.38
N GLU A 67 11.74 6.87 6.10
CA GLU A 67 11.69 8.07 6.95
C GLU A 67 10.27 8.26 7.49
N GLY A 68 10.14 8.23 8.82
CA GLY A 68 8.87 8.49 9.50
C GLY A 68 7.81 7.44 9.21
N ASP A 69 6.56 7.89 9.07
CA ASP A 69 5.37 7.05 8.96
C ASP A 69 4.76 7.05 7.56
N THR A 70 5.56 7.39 6.56
CA THR A 70 5.13 7.42 5.16
C THR A 70 6.19 6.74 4.29
N ILE A 71 5.76 5.80 3.45
CA ILE A 71 6.65 5.14 2.48
C ILE A 71 6.02 5.14 1.10
N GLN A 72 6.84 5.01 0.06
CA GLN A 72 6.37 4.89 -1.32
C GLN A 72 6.81 3.55 -1.88
N LEU A 73 5.90 2.90 -2.60
CA LEU A 73 6.11 1.60 -3.23
C LEU A 73 5.63 1.70 -4.68
N GLN A 74 6.23 0.90 -5.55
CA GLN A 74 5.89 0.88 -6.96
C GLN A 74 5.47 -0.52 -7.39
N CYS A 75 4.51 -0.60 -8.31
CA CYS A 75 4.05 -1.88 -8.81
C CYS A 75 5.13 -2.54 -9.69
N PRO A 76 5.07 -3.88 -9.86
CA PRO A 76 6.06 -4.58 -10.68
C PRO A 76 5.97 -4.29 -12.18
N ASP A 77 4.86 -3.69 -12.65
CA ASP A 77 4.71 -3.30 -14.05
C ASP A 77 5.47 -2.00 -14.32
N SER A 78 6.65 -2.12 -14.91
CA SER A 78 7.51 -0.97 -15.21
C SER A 78 7.00 -0.11 -16.38
N TYR A 79 6.07 -0.62 -17.18
CA TYR A 79 5.54 0.12 -18.34
C TYR A 79 4.45 1.11 -17.93
N ASN A 80 3.57 0.69 -17.04
CA ASN A 80 2.43 1.50 -16.59
C ASN A 80 2.57 1.93 -15.14
N LEU A 81 3.73 1.92 -14.63
CA LEU A 81 4.17 2.07 -13.25
C LEU A 81 3.23 2.88 -12.37
N VAL A 82 2.60 2.21 -11.41
CA VAL A 82 1.78 2.84 -10.38
C VAL A 82 2.67 3.08 -9.17
N THR A 83 2.70 4.31 -8.67
CA THR A 83 3.39 4.65 -7.43
C THR A 83 2.36 4.85 -6.33
N LEU A 84 2.51 4.10 -5.25
CA LEU A 84 1.63 4.08 -4.10
C LEU A 84 2.33 4.67 -2.90
N GLU A 85 1.65 5.57 -2.20
CA GLU A 85 2.09 6.08 -0.91
C GLU A 85 1.32 5.38 0.19
N LEU A 86 2.01 4.84 1.18
CA LEU A 86 1.41 4.30 2.39
C LEU A 86 1.72 5.21 3.55
N GLN A 87 0.69 5.56 4.32
CA GLN A 87 0.83 6.33 5.55
C GLN A 87 0.25 5.53 6.70
N ARG A 88 1.04 5.32 7.75
CA ARG A 88 0.59 4.63 8.96
C ARG A 88 0.32 5.62 10.09
N SER A 89 -0.67 5.29 10.92
CA SER A 89 -1.04 6.08 12.09
C SER A 89 -1.54 5.16 13.19
N GLU A 90 -1.59 5.68 14.42
CA GLU A 90 -2.16 4.95 15.52
C GLU A 90 -3.66 4.75 15.31
N ARG A 91 -4.16 3.59 15.72
CA ARG A 91 -5.61 3.35 15.78
C ARG A 91 -6.16 4.06 17.01
N SER A 92 -7.25 4.74 16.82
CA SER A 92 -7.95 5.41 17.91
C SER A 92 -8.95 4.49 18.59
#